data_5f0534592ff074bc2a29e3040186f7fa
#
_entry.id   5f0534592ff074bc2a29e3040186f7fa
#
_cell.length_a   1.000
_cell.length_b   1.000
_cell.length_c   1.000
_cell.angle_alpha   90.00
_cell.angle_beta   90.00
_cell.angle_gamma   90.00
#
_symmetry.space_group_name_H-M   'P 1'
#
loop_
_entity.id
_entity.type
_entity.pdbx_description
1 polymer ?
#
loop_
_entity_poly.entity_id
_entity_poly.type
_entity_poly.pdbx_seq_one_letter_code
_entity_poly.pdbx_strand_id
1 'polypeptide(L)'
;LNIKTGTPSTALRQRVVVVGEQDFKINDHNSITMLGEFHRMADADGEVEIDSLEQEFNFPSDNGFVIGLKHEHKIKNMRPGSFNDFSVRYGTGIANGGDGGLSKTWLTFGAPDTIAQNFKGAHSLALTDHAVFNFSDKYTLNGYVILTHSKGAAEGNGLSKTFFGREVYNRKFDFTVGFRNEHYLSDYFHLLTEVHYSQRKDGDNPWANMLKFSVAPVYVPTGHRDTWARPHLRAVVSVARYNDYAMESLYSPYLEFTGSRRWGYYFGVKAEWWIWD
;
A
#
# COMPACT_ATOMS: atom_id res chain seq x y z
N LEU A 1 -6.60 -18.28 -8.16
CA LEU A 1 -5.47 -18.62 -7.29
C LEU A 1 -5.20 -20.11 -7.45
N ASN A 2 -4.16 -20.47 -8.21
CA ASN A 2 -3.64 -21.83 -8.20
C ASN A 2 -2.85 -22.01 -6.90
N ILE A 3 -3.49 -22.52 -5.87
CA ILE A 3 -2.77 -23.00 -4.69
C ILE A 3 -2.28 -24.38 -5.06
N LYS A 4 -1.03 -24.49 -5.43
CA LYS A 4 -0.33 -25.78 -5.48
C LYS A 4 -0.07 -26.22 -4.04
N THR A 5 -1.04 -26.81 -3.43
CA THR A 5 -0.79 -27.89 -2.49
C THR A 5 -0.40 -29.10 -3.34
N GLY A 6 0.44 -30.01 -2.87
CA GLY A 6 0.95 -31.14 -3.65
C GLY A 6 -0.12 -32.03 -4.33
N THR A 7 -1.38 -31.82 -4.02
CA THR A 7 -2.59 -32.34 -4.68
C THR A 7 -3.31 -31.20 -5.41
N PRO A 8 -3.78 -31.38 -6.64
CA PRO A 8 -4.51 -30.35 -7.34
C PRO A 8 -5.85 -30.07 -6.64
N SER A 9 -5.94 -28.94 -5.93
CA SER A 9 -7.22 -28.40 -5.51
C SER A 9 -8.03 -28.05 -6.76
N THR A 10 -9.13 -28.71 -6.97
CA THR A 10 -10.01 -28.52 -8.12
C THR A 10 -11.02 -27.37 -7.90
N ALA A 11 -11.10 -26.79 -6.72
CA ALA A 11 -12.04 -25.73 -6.40
C ALA A 11 -11.52 -24.36 -6.87
N LEU A 12 -11.79 -24.04 -8.12
CA LEU A 12 -11.61 -22.69 -8.66
C LEU A 12 -12.84 -21.84 -8.32
N ARG A 13 -12.74 -20.98 -7.30
CA ARG A 13 -13.79 -19.99 -7.05
C ARG A 13 -13.64 -18.82 -8.02
N GLN A 14 -14.68 -18.59 -8.83
CA GLN A 14 -14.75 -17.43 -9.69
C GLN A 14 -15.11 -16.18 -8.88
N ARG A 15 -14.34 -15.12 -9.08
CA ARG A 15 -14.64 -13.81 -8.53
C ARG A 15 -15.00 -12.86 -9.67
N VAL A 16 -16.23 -12.37 -9.64
CA VAL A 16 -16.71 -11.32 -10.53
C VAL A 16 -16.55 -9.99 -9.83
N VAL A 17 -15.97 -9.01 -10.53
CA VAL A 17 -15.81 -7.65 -10.02
C VAL A 17 -16.38 -6.68 -11.03
N VAL A 18 -17.26 -5.81 -10.56
CA VAL A 18 -17.79 -4.68 -11.31
C VAL A 18 -17.24 -3.42 -10.68
N VAL A 19 -16.62 -2.56 -11.50
CA VAL A 19 -16.01 -1.30 -11.06
C VAL A 19 -16.64 -0.15 -11.82
N GLY A 20 -17.05 0.88 -11.10
CA GLY A 20 -17.46 2.17 -11.65
C GLY A 20 -16.61 3.28 -11.08
N GLU A 21 -16.14 4.17 -11.94
CA GLU A 21 -15.36 5.35 -11.57
C GLU A 21 -15.90 6.56 -12.32
N GLN A 22 -16.06 7.67 -11.61
CA GLN A 22 -16.59 8.90 -12.20
C GLN A 22 -15.82 10.12 -11.69
N ASP A 23 -15.28 10.89 -12.62
CA ASP A 23 -14.61 12.16 -12.36
C ASP A 23 -15.57 13.32 -12.47
N PHE A 24 -15.48 14.23 -11.52
CA PHE A 24 -16.22 15.49 -11.47
C PHE A 24 -15.23 16.67 -11.40
N LYS A 25 -15.16 17.42 -12.46
CA LYS A 25 -14.42 18.70 -12.46
C LYS A 25 -15.27 19.75 -11.75
N ILE A 26 -14.84 20.18 -10.56
CA ILE A 26 -15.52 21.21 -9.77
C ILE A 26 -15.17 22.61 -10.31
N ASN A 27 -13.87 22.82 -10.61
CA ASN A 27 -13.33 24.01 -11.25
C ASN A 27 -11.94 23.68 -11.83
N ASP A 28 -11.21 24.67 -12.33
CA ASP A 28 -9.90 24.46 -12.95
C ASP A 28 -8.79 23.98 -11.98
N HIS A 29 -9.06 24.02 -10.69
CA HIS A 29 -8.11 23.67 -9.64
C HIS A 29 -8.56 22.51 -8.76
N ASN A 30 -9.81 22.07 -8.86
CA ASN A 30 -10.36 21.03 -8.03
C ASN A 30 -11.12 20.02 -8.87
N SER A 31 -10.82 18.76 -8.68
CA SER A 31 -11.61 17.62 -9.18
C SER A 31 -11.87 16.62 -8.06
N ILE A 32 -12.98 15.91 -8.18
CA ILE A 32 -13.35 14.81 -7.29
C ILE A 32 -13.59 13.59 -8.14
N THR A 33 -12.96 12.48 -7.78
CA THR A 33 -13.23 11.15 -8.36
C THR A 33 -14.00 10.33 -7.34
N MET A 34 -15.09 9.71 -7.76
CA MET A 34 -15.85 8.73 -6.98
C MET A 34 -15.59 7.34 -7.54
N LEU A 35 -15.34 6.37 -6.67
CA LEU A 35 -15.15 4.96 -7.01
C LEU A 35 -16.20 4.11 -6.32
N GLY A 36 -16.78 3.15 -7.06
CA GLY A 36 -17.59 2.08 -6.53
C GLY A 36 -17.11 0.73 -7.06
N GLU A 37 -16.97 -0.27 -6.20
CA GLU A 37 -16.68 -1.64 -6.61
C GLU A 37 -17.69 -2.59 -5.97
N PHE A 38 -18.18 -3.56 -6.74
CA PHE A 38 -18.95 -4.68 -6.24
C PHE A 38 -18.24 -5.99 -6.60
N HIS A 39 -18.05 -6.84 -5.60
CA HIS A 39 -17.38 -8.13 -5.73
C HIS A 39 -18.34 -9.24 -5.36
N ARG A 40 -18.37 -10.28 -6.18
CA ARG A 40 -19.11 -11.51 -5.90
C ARG A 40 -18.21 -12.71 -6.14
N MET A 41 -18.24 -13.64 -5.21
CA MET A 41 -17.58 -14.93 -5.31
C MET A 41 -18.65 -16.01 -5.23
N ALA A 42 -18.65 -16.92 -6.19
CA ALA A 42 -19.58 -18.05 -6.20
C ALA A 42 -19.30 -18.99 -5.02
N ASP A 43 -20.29 -19.77 -4.62
CA ASP A 43 -20.11 -20.95 -3.78
C ASP A 43 -19.20 -21.98 -4.48
N ALA A 44 -18.57 -22.83 -3.72
CA ALA A 44 -17.76 -23.91 -4.23
C ALA A 44 -17.64 -25.04 -3.20
N ASP A 45 -17.79 -26.25 -3.67
CA ASP A 45 -17.47 -27.45 -2.94
C ASP A 45 -16.14 -28.03 -3.42
N GLY A 46 -15.43 -28.72 -2.58
CA GLY A 46 -14.15 -29.33 -2.93
C GLY A 46 -13.43 -29.98 -1.76
N GLU A 47 -12.27 -30.50 -2.07
CA GLU A 47 -11.39 -31.14 -1.11
C GLU A 47 -10.07 -30.36 -1.03
N VAL A 48 -9.55 -30.22 0.17
CA VAL A 48 -8.24 -29.62 0.45
C VAL A 48 -7.44 -30.55 1.33
N GLU A 49 -6.22 -30.82 0.97
CA GLU A 49 -5.26 -31.48 1.85
C GLU A 49 -4.66 -30.47 2.84
N ILE A 50 -4.94 -30.68 4.12
CA ILE A 50 -4.36 -29.90 5.21
C ILE A 50 -3.64 -30.87 6.14
N ASP A 51 -2.34 -30.69 6.35
CA ASP A 51 -1.51 -31.54 7.20
C ASP A 51 -1.59 -33.02 6.81
N SER A 52 -1.60 -33.34 5.51
CA SER A 52 -1.75 -34.69 4.94
C SER A 52 -3.12 -35.35 5.18
N LEU A 53 -4.12 -34.59 5.55
CA LEU A 53 -5.50 -35.03 5.67
C LEU A 53 -6.37 -34.36 4.59
N GLU A 54 -7.11 -35.15 3.84
CA GLU A 54 -8.13 -34.64 2.93
C GLU A 54 -9.30 -34.11 3.77
N GLN A 55 -9.65 -32.85 3.57
CA GLN A 55 -10.79 -32.20 4.20
C GLN A 55 -11.76 -31.73 3.11
N GLU A 56 -12.99 -32.21 3.16
CA GLU A 56 -14.06 -31.64 2.36
C GLU A 56 -14.42 -30.25 2.87
N PHE A 57 -14.71 -29.35 1.94
CA PHE A 57 -15.19 -28.02 2.26
C PHE A 57 -16.38 -27.64 1.36
N ASN A 58 -17.27 -26.86 1.94
CA ASN A 58 -18.36 -26.22 1.25
C ASN A 58 -18.26 -24.71 1.54
N PHE A 59 -17.78 -23.93 0.58
CA PHE A 59 -17.69 -22.50 0.73
C PHE A 59 -18.97 -21.84 0.25
N PRO A 60 -19.68 -21.08 1.10
CA PRO A 60 -20.85 -20.34 0.66
C PRO A 60 -20.46 -19.25 -0.34
N SER A 61 -21.41 -18.81 -1.17
CA SER A 61 -21.24 -17.61 -1.96
C SER A 61 -20.97 -16.41 -1.04
N ASP A 62 -20.13 -15.49 -1.49
CA ASP A 62 -19.74 -14.33 -0.69
C ASP A 62 -19.66 -13.07 -1.56
N ASN A 63 -19.78 -11.92 -0.94
CA ASN A 63 -19.74 -10.65 -1.61
C ASN A 63 -19.01 -9.58 -0.80
N GLY A 64 -18.72 -8.47 -1.45
CA GLY A 64 -18.12 -7.31 -0.84
C GLY A 64 -18.28 -6.09 -1.73
N PHE A 65 -18.11 -4.93 -1.18
CA PHE A 65 -18.11 -3.68 -1.94
C PHE A 65 -17.04 -2.72 -1.43
N VAL A 66 -16.64 -1.82 -2.31
CA VAL A 66 -15.75 -0.70 -2.00
C VAL A 66 -16.44 0.58 -2.41
N ILE A 67 -16.31 1.60 -1.58
CA ILE A 67 -16.57 2.99 -1.95
C ILE A 67 -15.29 3.79 -1.74
N GLY A 68 -15.02 4.70 -2.65
CA GLY A 68 -13.83 5.55 -2.60
C GLY A 68 -14.09 6.96 -3.09
N LEU A 69 -13.32 7.89 -2.58
CA LEU A 69 -13.35 9.29 -2.99
C LEU A 69 -11.91 9.78 -3.08
N LYS A 70 -11.58 10.46 -4.18
CA LYS A 70 -10.32 11.18 -4.37
C LYS A 70 -10.63 12.66 -4.63
N HIS A 71 -9.87 13.55 -4.00
CA HIS A 71 -9.88 14.98 -4.28
C HIS A 71 -8.50 15.41 -4.77
N GLU A 72 -8.45 16.01 -5.95
CA GLU A 72 -7.25 16.61 -6.50
C GLU A 72 -7.37 18.13 -6.41
N HIS A 73 -6.37 18.77 -5.83
CA HIS A 73 -6.29 20.21 -5.68
C HIS A 73 -4.98 20.77 -6.27
N LYS A 74 -5.08 21.60 -7.31
CA LYS A 74 -3.96 22.38 -7.86
C LYS A 74 -3.82 23.68 -7.07
N ILE A 75 -2.68 23.88 -6.42
CA ILE A 75 -2.46 24.99 -5.48
C ILE A 75 -2.12 26.26 -6.25
N LYS A 76 -3.04 27.25 -6.23
CA LYS A 76 -2.94 28.48 -7.02
C LYS A 76 -1.82 29.44 -6.62
N ASN A 77 -1.57 29.54 -5.31
CA ASN A 77 -0.67 30.58 -4.76
C ASN A 77 0.78 30.10 -4.66
N MET A 78 1.12 29.03 -5.38
CA MET A 78 2.46 28.44 -5.45
C MET A 78 2.89 28.33 -6.90
N ARG A 79 4.15 27.98 -7.12
CA ARG A 79 4.66 27.75 -8.49
C ARG A 79 3.89 26.62 -9.18
N PRO A 80 3.80 26.66 -10.53
CA PRO A 80 3.15 25.60 -11.30
C PRO A 80 3.64 24.20 -10.92
N GLY A 81 2.76 23.21 -10.99
CA GLY A 81 3.06 21.83 -10.57
C GLY A 81 2.88 21.58 -9.07
N SER A 82 2.45 22.58 -8.29
CA SER A 82 2.07 22.36 -6.87
C SER A 82 0.65 21.81 -6.79
N PHE A 83 0.50 20.73 -6.05
CA PHE A 83 -0.79 20.04 -5.88
C PHE A 83 -0.91 19.33 -4.54
N ASN A 84 -2.13 18.94 -4.20
CA ASN A 84 -2.46 18.00 -3.15
C ASN A 84 -3.49 17.01 -3.69
N ASP A 85 -3.22 15.71 -3.50
CA ASP A 85 -4.08 14.59 -3.85
C ASP A 85 -4.43 13.82 -2.59
N PHE A 86 -5.67 13.96 -2.14
CA PHE A 86 -6.22 13.23 -1.01
C PHE A 86 -7.14 12.13 -1.49
N SER A 87 -7.05 10.93 -0.91
CA SER A 87 -8.03 9.87 -1.17
C SER A 87 -8.39 9.08 0.07
N VAL A 88 -9.63 8.63 0.12
CA VAL A 88 -10.16 7.75 1.15
C VAL A 88 -10.97 6.63 0.50
N ARG A 89 -10.83 5.41 1.02
CA ARG A 89 -11.54 4.22 0.56
C ARG A 89 -12.00 3.37 1.74
N TYR A 90 -13.22 2.86 1.64
CA TYR A 90 -13.77 1.89 2.58
C TYR A 90 -14.21 0.64 1.83
N GLY A 91 -13.78 -0.53 2.29
CA GLY A 91 -14.11 -1.83 1.72
C GLY A 91 -14.74 -2.76 2.74
N THR A 92 -15.61 -3.65 2.28
CA THR A 92 -16.31 -4.63 3.11
C THR A 92 -16.33 -6.02 2.48
N GLY A 93 -16.63 -7.04 3.31
CA GLY A 93 -16.73 -8.42 2.87
C GLY A 93 -15.44 -8.91 2.22
N ILE A 94 -15.55 -9.63 1.11
CA ILE A 94 -14.38 -10.11 0.35
C ILE A 94 -13.55 -9.00 -0.29
N ALA A 95 -14.03 -7.76 -0.31
CA ALA A 95 -13.35 -6.58 -0.84
C ALA A 95 -12.67 -5.73 0.26
N ASN A 96 -12.22 -6.35 1.34
CA ASN A 96 -11.60 -5.72 2.51
C ASN A 96 -10.07 -5.70 2.50
N GLY A 97 -9.44 -6.16 1.45
CA GLY A 97 -8.01 -6.09 1.24
C GLY A 97 -7.68 -4.99 0.24
N GLY A 98 -6.52 -4.43 0.35
CA GLY A 98 -6.01 -3.45 -0.58
C GLY A 98 -5.15 -2.40 0.11
N ASP A 99 -4.25 -1.82 -0.67
CA ASP A 99 -3.33 -0.81 -0.21
C ASP A 99 -4.04 0.56 -0.06
N GLY A 100 -3.29 1.56 0.37
CA GLY A 100 -3.81 2.92 0.48
C GLY A 100 -4.19 3.52 -0.88
N GLY A 101 -5.04 4.52 -0.86
CA GLY A 101 -5.49 5.27 -2.04
C GLY A 101 -6.75 4.74 -2.71
N LEU A 102 -7.01 5.23 -3.91
CA LEU A 102 -8.17 4.91 -4.73
C LEU A 102 -7.86 3.78 -5.73
N SER A 103 -7.16 2.75 -5.31
CA SER A 103 -6.86 1.60 -6.17
C SER A 103 -7.94 0.54 -6.07
N LYS A 104 -8.18 -0.18 -7.17
CA LYS A 104 -9.12 -1.29 -7.24
C LYS A 104 -8.70 -2.41 -6.29
N THR A 105 -9.66 -2.96 -5.58
CA THR A 105 -9.43 -3.99 -4.57
C THR A 105 -9.70 -5.37 -5.13
N TRP A 106 -8.65 -6.15 -5.37
CA TRP A 106 -8.78 -7.54 -5.81
C TRP A 106 -8.55 -8.55 -4.68
N LEU A 107 -8.03 -8.09 -3.55
CA LEU A 107 -7.59 -8.93 -2.45
C LEU A 107 -8.64 -8.99 -1.34
N THR A 108 -8.63 -10.10 -0.62
CA THR A 108 -9.35 -10.29 0.63
C THR A 108 -8.32 -10.41 1.74
N PHE A 109 -8.51 -9.68 2.82
CA PHE A 109 -7.61 -9.68 3.98
C PHE A 109 -8.20 -10.49 5.13
N GLY A 110 -7.32 -11.14 5.90
CA GLY A 110 -7.66 -11.88 7.12
C GLY A 110 -8.28 -13.24 6.84
N ALA A 111 -9.00 -13.74 7.82
CA ALA A 111 -9.68 -15.02 7.78
C ALA A 111 -11.21 -14.84 7.73
N PRO A 112 -11.96 -15.81 7.16
CA PRO A 112 -13.41 -15.83 7.20
C PRO A 112 -13.92 -16.06 8.62
N ASP A 113 -15.19 -15.80 8.85
CA ASP A 113 -15.89 -16.29 10.02
C ASP A 113 -15.80 -17.84 10.09
N THR A 114 -15.49 -18.37 11.25
CA THR A 114 -15.21 -19.80 11.44
C THR A 114 -16.47 -20.68 11.33
N ILE A 115 -17.66 -20.11 11.59
CA ILE A 115 -18.93 -20.83 11.56
C ILE A 115 -19.62 -20.59 10.21
N ALA A 116 -19.80 -19.33 9.84
CA ALA A 116 -20.49 -18.94 8.61
C ALA A 116 -19.62 -19.11 7.34
N GLN A 117 -18.33 -19.32 7.50
CA GLN A 117 -17.34 -19.53 6.42
C GLN A 117 -17.40 -18.46 5.31
N ASN A 118 -17.65 -17.22 5.69
CA ASN A 118 -17.72 -16.06 4.79
C ASN A 118 -17.02 -14.85 5.40
N PHE A 119 -16.89 -13.77 4.61
CA PHE A 119 -16.27 -12.53 5.03
C PHE A 119 -17.28 -11.44 5.44
N LYS A 120 -18.51 -11.83 5.81
CA LYS A 120 -19.49 -10.88 6.32
C LYS A 120 -18.97 -10.22 7.61
N GLY A 121 -18.94 -8.88 7.65
CA GLY A 121 -18.39 -8.12 8.77
C GLY A 121 -16.91 -7.77 8.62
N ALA A 122 -16.19 -8.39 7.68
CA ALA A 122 -14.85 -7.93 7.33
C ALA A 122 -14.89 -6.52 6.71
N HIS A 123 -13.91 -5.69 7.03
CA HIS A 123 -13.85 -4.31 6.54
C HIS A 123 -12.42 -3.78 6.45
N SER A 124 -12.25 -2.73 5.65
CA SER A 124 -11.00 -1.98 5.58
C SER A 124 -11.26 -0.49 5.37
N LEU A 125 -10.33 0.31 5.86
CA LEU A 125 -10.23 1.75 5.60
C LEU A 125 -8.82 2.03 5.08
N ALA A 126 -8.72 2.77 3.99
CA ALA A 126 -7.46 3.29 3.49
C ALA A 126 -7.59 4.80 3.26
N LEU A 127 -6.56 5.54 3.66
CA LEU A 127 -6.43 6.96 3.46
C LEU A 127 -5.03 7.24 2.92
N THR A 128 -4.95 8.05 1.86
CA THR A 128 -3.68 8.58 1.37
C THR A 128 -3.79 10.08 1.16
N ASP A 129 -2.72 10.77 1.42
CA ASP A 129 -2.54 12.17 1.09
C ASP A 129 -1.14 12.36 0.49
N HIS A 130 -1.07 12.99 -0.67
CA HIS A 130 0.17 13.27 -1.37
C HIS A 130 0.18 14.72 -1.83
N ALA A 131 1.20 15.46 -1.46
CA ALA A 131 1.34 16.86 -1.83
C ALA A 131 2.72 17.19 -2.38
N VAL A 132 2.75 18.06 -3.37
CA VAL A 132 3.96 18.70 -3.90
C VAL A 132 3.83 20.20 -3.78
N PHE A 133 4.79 20.82 -3.12
CA PHE A 133 4.85 22.26 -2.89
C PHE A 133 6.12 22.82 -3.54
N ASN A 134 5.98 23.47 -4.69
CA ASN A 134 7.05 24.19 -5.38
C ASN A 134 7.17 25.58 -4.80
N PHE A 135 7.97 25.75 -3.73
CA PHE A 135 8.11 27.03 -3.03
C PHE A 135 8.91 28.06 -3.84
N SER A 136 9.90 27.60 -4.60
CA SER A 136 10.75 28.47 -5.42
C SER A 136 11.39 27.66 -6.56
N ASP A 137 12.17 28.35 -7.41
CA ASP A 137 13.02 27.71 -8.43
C ASP A 137 14.23 26.98 -7.86
N LYS A 138 14.42 27.02 -6.53
CA LYS A 138 15.52 26.34 -5.83
C LYS A 138 15.05 25.26 -4.86
N TYR A 139 13.73 25.18 -4.60
CA TYR A 139 13.25 24.30 -3.53
C TYR A 139 11.84 23.78 -3.76
N THR A 140 11.70 22.46 -3.70
CA THR A 140 10.42 21.73 -3.71
C THR A 140 10.34 20.81 -2.49
N LEU A 141 9.17 20.73 -1.89
CA LEU A 141 8.82 19.76 -0.86
C LEU A 141 7.75 18.79 -1.40
N ASN A 142 8.05 17.50 -1.33
CA ASN A 142 7.11 16.44 -1.62
C ASN A 142 6.80 15.72 -0.30
N GLY A 143 5.53 15.57 0.06
CA GLY A 143 5.09 14.93 1.28
C GLY A 143 3.97 13.93 1.03
N TYR A 144 3.92 12.86 1.82
CA TYR A 144 2.83 11.90 1.75
C TYR A 144 2.51 11.28 3.10
N VAL A 145 1.25 10.90 3.25
CA VAL A 145 0.73 10.13 4.37
C VAL A 145 -0.06 8.95 3.81
N ILE A 146 0.13 7.77 4.36
CA ILE A 146 -0.64 6.57 4.04
C ILE A 146 -1.09 5.94 5.36
N LEU A 147 -2.38 5.65 5.47
CA LEU A 147 -2.97 4.94 6.59
C LEU A 147 -3.85 3.83 6.03
N THR A 148 -3.65 2.60 6.49
CA THR A 148 -4.53 1.49 6.17
C THR A 148 -4.89 0.72 7.43
N HIS A 149 -6.16 0.33 7.53
CA HIS A 149 -6.67 -0.56 8.54
C HIS A 149 -7.50 -1.64 7.85
N SER A 150 -7.24 -2.91 8.15
CA SER A 150 -8.01 -4.04 7.63
C SER A 150 -8.34 -5.01 8.75
N LYS A 151 -9.55 -5.54 8.72
CA LYS A 151 -10.08 -6.55 9.64
C LYS A 151 -10.77 -7.64 8.81
N GLY A 152 -10.39 -8.90 9.05
CA GLY A 152 -11.11 -10.07 8.52
C GLY A 152 -12.38 -10.35 9.30
N ALA A 153 -13.12 -11.38 8.90
CA ALA A 153 -14.40 -11.73 9.52
C ALA A 153 -14.26 -12.63 10.74
N ALA A 154 -13.17 -13.38 10.89
CA ALA A 154 -12.97 -14.22 12.06
C ALA A 154 -12.99 -13.41 13.37
N GLU A 155 -13.40 -14.06 14.45
CA GLU A 155 -13.37 -13.48 15.78
C GLU A 155 -11.94 -13.17 16.23
N GLY A 156 -11.77 -12.11 17.02
CA GLY A 156 -10.45 -11.68 17.50
C GLY A 156 -9.61 -10.93 16.43
N ASN A 157 -8.39 -10.59 16.81
CA ASN A 157 -7.47 -9.80 15.98
C ASN A 157 -6.21 -10.56 15.60
N GLY A 158 -5.86 -11.59 16.39
CA GLY A 158 -4.64 -12.36 16.26
C GLY A 158 -4.63 -13.30 15.04
N LEU A 159 -3.82 -14.34 15.12
CA LEU A 159 -3.76 -15.37 14.09
C LEU A 159 -5.07 -16.14 13.99
N SER A 160 -5.56 -16.30 12.78
CA SER A 160 -6.76 -17.05 12.43
C SER A 160 -6.51 -17.84 11.17
N LYS A 161 -7.21 -18.96 10.99
CA LYS A 161 -7.02 -19.82 9.82
C LYS A 161 -7.88 -19.38 8.65
N THR A 162 -7.28 -19.35 7.48
CA THR A 162 -8.03 -19.21 6.20
C THR A 162 -8.73 -20.53 5.85
N PHE A 163 -9.54 -20.54 4.80
CA PHE A 163 -10.16 -21.76 4.26
C PHE A 163 -9.15 -22.89 3.95
N PHE A 164 -7.90 -22.54 3.66
CA PHE A 164 -6.84 -23.49 3.33
C PHE A 164 -5.94 -23.80 4.53
N GLY A 165 -6.41 -23.55 5.75
CA GLY A 165 -5.65 -23.80 6.98
C GLY A 165 -4.47 -22.86 7.22
N ARG A 166 -4.19 -21.94 6.28
CA ARG A 166 -3.10 -20.99 6.40
C ARG A 166 -3.39 -19.99 7.50
N GLU A 167 -2.46 -19.82 8.42
CA GLU A 167 -2.56 -18.82 9.48
C GLU A 167 -2.27 -17.42 8.93
N VAL A 168 -3.18 -16.48 9.23
CA VAL A 168 -3.07 -15.06 8.88
C VAL A 168 -3.52 -14.20 10.05
N TYR A 169 -2.91 -13.05 10.21
CA TYR A 169 -3.44 -12.05 11.15
C TYR A 169 -4.78 -11.54 10.67
N ASN A 170 -5.74 -11.47 11.59
CA ASN A 170 -7.11 -11.07 11.29
C ASN A 170 -7.35 -9.57 11.43
N ARG A 171 -6.38 -8.81 11.92
CA ARG A 171 -6.34 -7.35 11.92
C ARG A 171 -4.94 -6.86 11.52
N LYS A 172 -4.91 -5.80 10.73
CA LYS A 172 -3.69 -5.10 10.34
C LYS A 172 -3.93 -3.60 10.37
N PHE A 173 -2.95 -2.87 10.86
CA PHE A 173 -2.90 -1.43 10.76
C PHE A 173 -1.51 -1.02 10.27
N ASP A 174 -1.45 -0.24 9.20
CA ASP A 174 -0.22 0.38 8.69
C ASP A 174 -0.38 1.91 8.69
N PHE A 175 0.67 2.60 9.10
CA PHE A 175 0.79 4.04 8.97
C PHE A 175 2.18 4.38 8.44
N THR A 176 2.21 5.28 7.46
CA THR A 176 3.44 5.76 6.85
C THR A 176 3.32 7.25 6.60
N VAL A 177 4.38 7.99 6.92
CA VAL A 177 4.53 9.40 6.56
C VAL A 177 5.95 9.63 6.05
N GLY A 178 6.08 10.41 4.99
CA GLY A 178 7.38 10.74 4.42
C GLY A 178 7.42 12.14 3.83
N PHE A 179 8.59 12.74 3.90
CA PHE A 179 8.87 14.04 3.31
C PHE A 179 10.17 13.96 2.53
N ARG A 180 10.15 14.46 1.30
CA ARG A 180 11.32 14.61 0.45
C ARG A 180 11.50 16.09 0.15
N ASN A 181 12.66 16.60 0.50
CA ASN A 181 13.10 17.95 0.13
C ASN A 181 13.97 17.85 -1.11
N GLU A 182 13.74 18.68 -2.08
CA GLU A 182 14.49 18.80 -3.32
C GLU A 182 15.10 20.19 -3.41
N HIS A 183 16.42 20.24 -3.28
CA HIS A 183 17.20 21.47 -3.43
C HIS A 183 17.85 21.48 -4.82
N TYR A 184 17.47 22.42 -5.66
CA TYR A 184 18.03 22.61 -7.00
C TYR A 184 19.27 23.49 -6.89
N LEU A 185 20.45 22.84 -6.73
CA LEU A 185 21.74 23.54 -6.55
C LEU A 185 22.18 24.24 -7.83
N SER A 186 21.85 23.63 -8.98
CA SER A 186 21.98 24.19 -10.33
C SER A 186 20.91 23.57 -11.22
N ASP A 187 20.89 23.90 -12.52
CA ASP A 187 20.00 23.27 -13.48
C ASP A 187 20.28 21.76 -13.61
N TYR A 188 21.53 21.35 -13.48
CA TYR A 188 21.99 19.98 -13.67
C TYR A 188 22.16 19.19 -12.37
N PHE A 189 22.37 19.84 -11.23
CA PHE A 189 22.65 19.18 -9.96
C PHE A 189 21.63 19.53 -8.90
N HIS A 190 20.97 18.49 -8.36
CA HIS A 190 20.01 18.61 -7.28
C HIS A 190 20.47 17.78 -6.07
N LEU A 191 20.00 18.15 -4.89
CA LEU A 191 20.18 17.39 -3.67
C LEU A 191 18.81 17.01 -3.11
N LEU A 192 18.56 15.71 -3.04
CA LEU A 192 17.37 15.16 -2.37
C LEU A 192 17.73 14.76 -0.95
N THR A 193 16.87 15.14 -0.01
CA THR A 193 16.89 14.60 1.36
C THR A 193 15.52 14.07 1.70
N GLU A 194 15.45 12.89 2.31
CA GLU A 194 14.18 12.24 2.63
C GLU A 194 14.16 11.76 4.08
N VAL A 195 13.06 12.02 4.76
CA VAL A 195 12.72 11.42 6.05
C VAL A 195 11.45 10.62 5.87
N HIS A 196 11.45 9.38 6.35
CA HIS A 196 10.34 8.45 6.24
C HIS A 196 10.15 7.74 7.59
N TYR A 197 8.93 7.76 8.09
CA TYR A 197 8.51 6.97 9.24
C TYR A 197 7.41 6.01 8.82
N SER A 198 7.52 4.75 9.22
CA SER A 198 6.47 3.76 9.05
C SER A 198 6.29 2.92 10.30
N GLN A 199 5.05 2.50 10.53
CA GLN A 199 4.71 1.57 11.58
C GLN A 199 3.62 0.61 11.14
N ARG A 200 3.66 -0.62 11.70
CA ARG A 200 2.67 -1.66 11.48
C ARG A 200 2.29 -2.32 12.79
N LYS A 201 1.03 -2.70 12.88
CA LYS A 201 0.53 -3.58 13.93
C LYS A 201 -0.25 -4.72 13.31
N ASP A 202 0.24 -5.94 13.48
CA ASP A 202 -0.42 -7.17 13.07
C ASP A 202 -1.10 -7.82 14.28
N GLY A 203 -2.41 -7.97 14.23
CA GLY A 203 -3.21 -8.50 15.35
C GLY A 203 -3.05 -7.67 16.61
N ASP A 204 -2.72 -8.34 17.71
CA ASP A 204 -2.48 -7.73 19.03
C ASP A 204 -0.98 -7.59 19.36
N ASN A 205 -0.11 -7.87 18.41
CA ASN A 205 1.33 -7.72 18.55
C ASN A 205 1.74 -6.27 18.86
N PRO A 206 2.93 -6.07 19.43
CA PRO A 206 3.50 -4.73 19.57
C PRO A 206 3.65 -4.02 18.21
N TRP A 207 3.79 -2.71 18.25
CA TRP A 207 4.06 -1.92 17.05
C TRP A 207 5.48 -2.21 16.53
N ALA A 208 5.57 -2.64 15.27
CA ALA A 208 6.82 -2.59 14.52
C ALA A 208 6.95 -1.22 13.86
N ASN A 209 8.07 -0.53 14.05
CA ASN A 209 8.29 0.77 13.42
C ASN A 209 9.72 0.96 12.91
N MET A 210 9.82 1.83 11.91
CA MET A 210 11.07 2.21 11.26
C MET A 210 11.10 3.71 11.03
N LEU A 211 12.21 4.34 11.34
CA LEU A 211 12.55 5.70 10.90
C LEU A 211 13.72 5.61 9.91
N LYS A 212 13.56 6.15 8.72
CA LYS A 212 14.59 6.17 7.66
C LYS A 212 14.93 7.60 7.26
N PHE A 213 16.21 7.86 7.09
CA PHE A 213 16.74 9.08 6.50
C PHE A 213 17.57 8.72 5.25
N SER A 214 17.43 9.52 4.19
CA SER A 214 18.15 9.33 2.93
C SER A 214 18.67 10.65 2.41
N VAL A 215 19.84 10.59 1.76
CA VAL A 215 20.44 11.70 1.01
C VAL A 215 20.78 11.17 -0.39
N ALA A 216 20.46 11.95 -1.41
CA ALA A 216 20.77 11.59 -2.78
C ALA A 216 21.16 12.82 -3.62
N PRO A 217 22.46 13.00 -3.94
CA PRO A 217 22.85 13.88 -5.04
C PRO A 217 22.33 13.31 -6.36
N VAL A 218 21.78 14.20 -7.20
CA VAL A 218 21.13 13.88 -8.47
C VAL A 218 21.73 14.71 -9.58
N TYR A 219 22.05 14.06 -10.70
CA TYR A 219 22.42 14.71 -11.95
C TYR A 219 21.29 14.57 -12.95
N VAL A 220 20.82 15.70 -13.51
CA VAL A 220 19.73 15.81 -14.47
C VAL A 220 20.28 16.39 -15.77
N PRO A 221 20.60 15.56 -16.79
CA PRO A 221 21.21 16.00 -18.05
C PRO A 221 20.38 17.03 -18.82
N THR A 222 19.06 17.02 -18.66
CA THR A 222 18.14 17.97 -19.35
C THR A 222 18.19 19.37 -18.77
N GLY A 223 18.79 19.60 -17.60
CA GLY A 223 18.88 20.91 -16.96
C GLY A 223 17.55 21.45 -16.44
N HIS A 224 16.55 20.59 -16.18
CA HIS A 224 15.24 21.01 -15.65
C HIS A 224 15.19 20.93 -14.12
N ARG A 225 14.78 22.02 -13.48
CA ARG A 225 14.52 22.10 -12.03
C ARG A 225 13.08 21.69 -11.73
N ASP A 226 12.86 20.37 -11.72
CA ASP A 226 11.53 19.79 -11.51
C ASP A 226 11.65 18.42 -10.85
N THR A 227 10.72 18.08 -9.94
CA THR A 227 10.60 16.77 -9.29
C THR A 227 10.49 15.63 -10.29
N TRP A 228 9.87 15.90 -11.44
CA TRP A 228 9.62 14.92 -12.51
C TRP A 228 10.67 14.94 -13.61
N ALA A 229 11.73 15.76 -13.50
CA ALA A 229 12.77 15.85 -14.51
C ALA A 229 13.43 14.48 -14.77
N ARG A 230 13.40 14.04 -16.04
CA ARG A 230 14.01 12.80 -16.53
C ARG A 230 14.74 13.08 -17.85
N PRO A 231 15.82 12.32 -18.19
CA PRO A 231 16.47 11.32 -17.33
C PRO A 231 17.18 11.92 -16.14
N HIS A 232 17.41 11.10 -15.09
CA HIS A 232 18.27 11.49 -14.01
C HIS A 232 19.14 10.32 -13.50
N LEU A 233 20.32 10.66 -12.98
CA LEU A 233 21.22 9.76 -12.29
C LEU A 233 21.32 10.18 -10.82
N ARG A 234 21.17 9.26 -9.89
CA ARG A 234 21.29 9.56 -8.46
C ARG A 234 22.13 8.52 -7.73
N ALA A 235 23.01 8.99 -6.86
CA ALA A 235 23.58 8.15 -5.82
C ALA A 235 22.73 8.30 -4.56
N VAL A 236 22.44 7.19 -3.88
CA VAL A 236 21.56 7.18 -2.71
C VAL A 236 22.31 6.61 -1.53
N VAL A 237 22.32 7.33 -0.42
CA VAL A 237 22.77 6.84 0.88
C VAL A 237 21.58 6.91 1.83
N SER A 238 21.27 5.80 2.51
CA SER A 238 20.18 5.76 3.47
C SER A 238 20.61 5.08 4.77
N VAL A 239 20.05 5.54 5.88
CA VAL A 239 20.12 4.90 7.18
C VAL A 239 18.70 4.70 7.71
N ALA A 240 18.43 3.52 8.27
CA ALA A 240 17.17 3.21 8.91
C ALA A 240 17.39 2.72 10.33
N ARG A 241 16.51 3.11 11.25
CA ARG A 241 16.47 2.62 12.63
C ARG A 241 15.16 1.88 12.86
N TYR A 242 15.27 0.69 13.43
CA TYR A 242 14.15 -0.17 13.78
C TYR A 242 13.97 -0.23 15.31
N ASN A 243 12.73 -0.34 15.80
CA ASN A 243 12.50 -0.68 17.20
C ASN A 243 12.72 -2.19 17.45
N ASP A 244 12.68 -2.62 18.70
CA ASP A 244 12.98 -4.01 19.08
C ASP A 244 12.05 -5.00 18.39
N TYR A 245 10.76 -4.75 18.43
CA TYR A 245 9.79 -5.63 17.78
C TYR A 245 9.94 -5.68 16.25
N ALA A 246 10.26 -4.56 15.60
CA ALA A 246 10.53 -4.57 14.15
C ALA A 246 11.77 -5.39 13.78
N MET A 247 12.78 -5.44 14.65
CA MET A 247 13.95 -6.30 14.47
C MET A 247 13.59 -7.77 14.62
N GLU A 248 12.86 -8.12 15.68
CA GLU A 248 12.48 -9.50 16.02
C GLU A 248 11.51 -10.08 14.96
N SER A 249 10.56 -9.28 14.48
CA SER A 249 9.56 -9.68 13.49
C SER A 249 10.05 -9.57 12.04
N LEU A 250 11.30 -9.19 11.81
CA LEU A 250 11.87 -8.95 10.47
C LEU A 250 10.96 -8.07 9.60
N TYR A 251 10.56 -6.93 10.15
CA TYR A 251 9.53 -6.03 9.63
C TYR A 251 9.69 -5.61 8.16
N SER A 252 10.89 -5.62 7.63
CA SER A 252 11.17 -5.14 6.27
C SER A 252 11.97 -6.17 5.46
N PRO A 253 11.87 -6.17 4.11
CA PRO A 253 12.67 -7.02 3.24
C PRO A 253 14.19 -6.88 3.50
N TYR A 254 14.65 -5.71 3.94
CA TYR A 254 16.03 -5.54 4.34
C TYR A 254 16.40 -6.42 5.54
N LEU A 255 15.56 -6.44 6.58
CA LEU A 255 15.79 -7.28 7.76
C LEU A 255 15.60 -8.78 7.46
N GLU A 256 14.67 -9.13 6.58
CA GLU A 256 14.51 -10.52 6.11
C GLU A 256 15.79 -11.02 5.44
N PHE A 257 16.47 -10.17 4.67
CA PHE A 257 17.71 -10.51 3.98
C PHE A 257 18.93 -10.47 4.89
N THR A 258 19.05 -9.45 5.78
CA THR A 258 20.27 -9.20 6.58
C THR A 258 20.23 -9.79 7.98
N GLY A 259 19.06 -10.28 8.42
CA GLY A 259 18.77 -10.70 9.79
C GLY A 259 18.41 -9.52 10.71
N SER A 260 18.07 -9.86 11.97
CA SER A 260 17.66 -8.90 13.00
C SER A 260 18.76 -7.88 13.30
N ARG A 261 18.48 -6.60 13.04
CA ARG A 261 19.42 -5.48 13.25
C ARG A 261 18.64 -4.21 13.60
N ARG A 262 19.19 -3.43 14.55
CA ARG A 262 18.62 -2.12 14.91
C ARG A 262 18.83 -1.06 13.83
N TRP A 263 19.92 -1.15 13.08
CA TRP A 263 20.31 -0.19 12.05
C TRP A 263 20.45 -0.87 10.70
N GLY A 264 19.81 -0.30 9.70
CA GLY A 264 19.97 -0.65 8.30
C GLY A 264 20.71 0.44 7.54
N TYR A 265 21.55 0.04 6.60
CA TYR A 265 22.31 0.95 5.75
C TYR A 265 22.12 0.52 4.30
N TYR A 266 21.93 1.50 3.43
CA TYR A 266 21.85 1.29 2.00
C TYR A 266 22.71 2.31 1.27
N PHE A 267 23.48 1.82 0.30
CA PHE A 267 24.16 2.63 -0.70
C PHE A 267 23.83 2.07 -2.08
N GLY A 268 23.50 2.94 -3.02
CA GLY A 268 23.18 2.54 -4.38
C GLY A 268 23.26 3.68 -5.36
N VAL A 269 23.33 3.32 -6.65
CA VAL A 269 23.24 4.24 -7.77
C VAL A 269 22.01 3.84 -8.58
N LYS A 270 21.19 4.82 -8.99
CA LYS A 270 20.00 4.62 -9.81
C LYS A 270 20.01 5.56 -10.99
N ALA A 271 19.76 5.01 -12.18
CA ALA A 271 19.38 5.77 -13.36
C ALA A 271 17.89 5.60 -13.61
N GLU A 272 17.21 6.67 -13.97
CA GLU A 272 15.77 6.66 -14.27
C GLU A 272 15.52 7.55 -15.48
N TRP A 273 14.82 7.04 -16.47
CA TRP A 273 14.35 7.77 -17.65
C TRP A 273 12.97 7.28 -18.05
N TRP A 274 12.26 8.13 -18.73
CA TRP A 274 11.01 7.74 -19.39
C TRP A 274 11.29 7.47 -20.87
N ILE A 275 10.78 6.38 -21.38
CA ILE A 275 11.01 5.92 -22.76
C ILE A 275 10.00 6.57 -23.71
N TRP A 276 8.88 7.04 -23.16
CA TRP A 276 7.80 7.66 -23.92
C TRP A 276 7.45 9.00 -23.24
N ASP A 277 7.54 10.08 -24.02
CA ASP A 277 6.96 11.40 -23.74
C ASP A 277 5.68 11.56 -24.54
#